data_889876fdf0fb7e190d001530bab07e1e
#
_entry.id   889876fdf0fb7e190d001530bab07e1e
#
_cell.length_a   1.000
_cell.length_b   1.000
_cell.length_c   1.000
_cell.angle_alpha   90.00
_cell.angle_beta   90.00
_cell.angle_gamma   90.00
#
_symmetry.space_group_name_H-M   'P 1'
#
loop_
_entity.id
_entity.type
_entity.pdbx_description
1 polymer ?
#
loop_
_entity_poly.entity_id
_entity_poly.type
_entity_poly.pdbx_seq_one_letter_code
_entity_poly.pdbx_strand_id
1 'polypeptide(L)'
;LTSPTLAARLLDVIEHDILPLTARGVSLGNKVFGAAILRKSDLSLVVAETNNELENPLWHGEVHTLKRFYELGEKPNTKELIFLSTHEPCTMCMSAITWAGFDNFYSFFSHEDSRDAFAIPHDLKILKEVFGLEPGGYRRNNAFWNSYFIADLVEGEDDPLKTTLKAQTARIKAAYDDLSTSYQSSKSGNDIPLN
;
A
#
# COMPACT_ATOMS: atom_id res chain seq x y z
N LEU A 1 -3.30 -1.35 -29.21
CA LEU A 1 -3.67 -1.46 -27.81
C LEU A 1 -3.38 -0.10 -27.17
N THR A 2 -4.40 0.61 -26.67
CA THR A 2 -4.23 1.84 -25.87
C THR A 2 -3.54 1.47 -24.55
N SER A 3 -2.57 2.27 -24.13
CA SER A 3 -1.95 2.11 -22.79
C SER A 3 -3.01 2.21 -21.71
N PRO A 4 -2.93 1.40 -20.63
CA PRO A 4 -3.88 1.51 -19.53
C PRO A 4 -3.79 2.88 -18.87
N THR A 5 -4.91 3.38 -18.34
CA THR A 5 -4.87 4.56 -17.48
C THR A 5 -4.13 4.25 -16.18
N LEU A 6 -3.67 5.30 -15.48
CA LEU A 6 -2.98 5.11 -14.21
C LEU A 6 -3.86 4.35 -13.21
N ALA A 7 -5.15 4.72 -13.09
CA ALA A 7 -6.09 4.03 -12.20
C ALA A 7 -6.19 2.53 -12.51
N ALA A 8 -6.39 2.18 -13.78
CA ALA A 8 -6.47 0.79 -14.22
C ALA A 8 -5.19 0.02 -13.87
N ARG A 9 -4.01 0.61 -14.17
CA ARG A 9 -2.74 -0.09 -13.91
C ARG A 9 -2.44 -0.28 -12.43
N LEU A 10 -2.75 0.71 -11.58
CA LEU A 10 -2.56 0.56 -10.14
C LEU A 10 -3.45 -0.54 -9.56
N LEU A 11 -4.72 -0.61 -9.98
CA LEU A 11 -5.62 -1.69 -9.57
C LEU A 11 -5.15 -3.06 -10.06
N ASP A 12 -4.66 -3.16 -11.31
CA ASP A 12 -4.09 -4.40 -11.85
C ASP A 12 -2.88 -4.89 -11.04
N VAL A 13 -1.98 -3.98 -10.65
CA VAL A 13 -0.82 -4.33 -9.81
C VAL A 13 -1.27 -4.83 -8.44
N ILE A 14 -2.27 -4.19 -7.83
CA ILE A 14 -2.81 -4.67 -6.56
C ILE A 14 -3.40 -6.08 -6.71
N GLU A 15 -4.27 -6.28 -7.71
CA GLU A 15 -5.02 -7.53 -7.89
C GLU A 15 -4.10 -8.70 -8.30
N HIS A 16 -3.13 -8.46 -9.18
CA HIS A 16 -2.38 -9.53 -9.83
C HIS A 16 -0.94 -9.70 -9.32
N ASP A 17 -0.32 -8.63 -8.81
CA ASP A 17 1.07 -8.68 -8.34
C ASP A 17 1.17 -8.68 -6.80
N ILE A 18 0.45 -7.78 -6.10
CA ILE A 18 0.56 -7.64 -4.64
C ILE A 18 -0.30 -8.65 -3.90
N LEU A 19 -1.58 -8.79 -4.27
CA LEU A 19 -2.55 -9.62 -3.56
C LEU A 19 -2.10 -11.09 -3.42
N PRO A 20 -1.52 -11.75 -4.43
CA PRO A 20 -0.99 -13.10 -4.28
C PRO A 20 0.16 -13.19 -3.28
N LEU A 21 1.05 -12.18 -3.22
CA LEU A 21 2.12 -12.11 -2.24
C LEU A 21 1.55 -11.93 -0.83
N THR A 22 0.57 -11.04 -0.69
CA THR A 22 -0.11 -10.78 0.58
C THR A 22 -0.85 -12.02 1.09
N ALA A 23 -1.55 -12.75 0.21
CA ALA A 23 -2.22 -14.00 0.57
C ALA A 23 -1.24 -15.03 1.12
N ARG A 24 -0.06 -15.17 0.48
CA ARG A 24 1.01 -16.02 0.97
C ARG A 24 1.57 -15.51 2.31
N GLY A 25 1.81 -14.20 2.45
CA GLY A 25 2.31 -13.60 3.69
C GLY A 25 1.35 -13.84 4.86
N VAL A 26 0.05 -13.65 4.65
CA VAL A 26 -1.01 -13.90 5.65
C VAL A 26 -1.08 -15.37 6.05
N SER A 27 -0.92 -16.29 5.10
CA SER A 27 -0.90 -17.74 5.43
C SER A 27 0.29 -18.13 6.32
N LEU A 28 1.34 -17.32 6.36
CA LEU A 28 2.49 -17.47 7.24
C LEU A 28 2.31 -16.73 8.59
N GLY A 29 1.32 -15.84 8.71
CA GLY A 29 1.03 -15.06 9.92
C GLY A 29 1.36 -13.57 9.84
N ASN A 30 1.80 -13.04 8.67
CA ASN A 30 2.04 -11.62 8.48
C ASN A 30 0.73 -10.84 8.29
N LYS A 31 0.76 -9.52 8.56
CA LYS A 31 -0.38 -8.62 8.29
C LYS A 31 -0.63 -8.44 6.78
N VAL A 32 -1.74 -7.79 6.46
CA VAL A 32 -2.32 -7.70 5.11
C VAL A 32 -1.74 -6.59 4.22
N PHE A 33 -0.71 -5.88 4.63
CA PHE A 33 -0.17 -4.73 3.90
C PHE A 33 0.80 -5.13 2.81
N GLY A 34 0.76 -4.42 1.67
CA GLY A 34 1.66 -4.64 0.56
C GLY A 34 1.94 -3.35 -0.20
N ALA A 35 2.98 -3.35 -1.01
CA ALA A 35 3.37 -2.20 -1.81
C ALA A 35 4.05 -2.62 -3.12
N ALA A 36 4.15 -1.67 -4.05
CA ALA A 36 4.87 -1.84 -5.30
C ALA A 36 5.51 -0.53 -5.77
N ILE A 37 6.50 -0.66 -6.63
CA ILE A 37 7.15 0.46 -7.31
C ILE A 37 7.01 0.25 -8.81
N LEU A 38 6.53 1.28 -9.53
CA LEU A 38 6.34 1.28 -10.98
C LEU A 38 7.14 2.43 -11.62
N ARG A 39 7.45 2.32 -12.91
CA ARG A 39 8.00 3.43 -13.70
C ARG A 39 6.89 4.42 -14.07
N LYS A 40 7.17 5.73 -14.00
CA LYS A 40 6.25 6.77 -14.49
C LYS A 40 6.09 6.73 -16.01
N SER A 41 7.14 6.35 -16.72
CA SER A 41 7.22 6.45 -18.19
C SER A 41 6.27 5.51 -18.93
N ASP A 42 6.07 4.29 -18.41
CA ASP A 42 5.33 3.22 -19.10
C ASP A 42 4.47 2.37 -18.15
N LEU A 43 4.42 2.74 -16.87
CA LEU A 43 3.71 2.04 -15.81
C LEU A 43 4.16 0.58 -15.61
N SER A 44 5.36 0.23 -16.05
CA SER A 44 5.92 -1.10 -15.83
C SER A 44 6.27 -1.30 -14.34
N LEU A 45 6.01 -2.53 -13.85
CA LEU A 45 6.33 -2.91 -12.48
C LEU A 45 7.86 -3.05 -12.33
N VAL A 46 8.40 -2.46 -11.27
CA VAL A 46 9.83 -2.60 -10.88
C VAL A 46 9.96 -3.66 -9.79
N VAL A 47 9.16 -3.57 -8.74
CA VAL A 47 9.16 -4.50 -7.62
C VAL A 47 7.82 -4.43 -6.90
N ALA A 48 7.36 -5.56 -6.36
CA ALA A 48 6.20 -5.65 -5.47
C ALA A 48 6.55 -6.56 -4.29
N GLU A 49 6.08 -6.20 -3.10
CA GLU A 49 6.26 -6.97 -1.87
C GLU A 49 5.07 -6.82 -0.92
N THR A 50 5.09 -7.62 0.12
CA THR A 50 4.12 -7.61 1.21
C THR A 50 4.84 -7.53 2.56
N ASN A 51 4.09 -7.37 3.65
CA ASN A 51 4.63 -7.44 5.01
C ASN A 51 5.45 -8.72 5.23
N ASN A 52 6.57 -8.55 5.94
CA ASN A 52 7.40 -9.65 6.40
C ASN A 52 7.83 -9.44 7.86
N GLU A 53 6.86 -9.13 8.72
CA GLU A 53 7.07 -8.77 10.13
C GLU A 53 7.54 -9.96 10.97
N LEU A 54 7.28 -11.19 10.55
CA LEU A 54 7.82 -12.39 11.19
C LEU A 54 9.34 -12.45 11.12
N GLU A 55 9.95 -11.93 10.06
CA GLU A 55 11.40 -11.83 9.93
C GLU A 55 11.94 -10.57 10.62
N ASN A 56 11.27 -9.44 10.44
CA ASN A 56 11.63 -8.17 11.10
C ASN A 56 10.37 -7.32 11.26
N PRO A 57 9.99 -6.92 12.50
CA PRO A 57 8.76 -6.17 12.76
C PRO A 57 8.70 -4.81 12.06
N LEU A 58 9.79 -4.30 11.53
CA LEU A 58 9.83 -3.06 10.76
C LEU A 58 9.54 -3.28 9.26
N TRP A 59 9.52 -4.53 8.79
CA TRP A 59 9.27 -4.82 7.38
C TRP A 59 7.77 -4.83 7.08
N HIS A 60 7.13 -3.67 7.24
CA HIS A 60 5.85 -3.38 6.65
C HIS A 60 5.95 -3.46 5.13
N GLY A 61 4.84 -3.62 4.43
CA GLY A 61 4.83 -3.80 2.97
C GLY A 61 5.68 -2.76 2.24
N GLU A 62 5.56 -1.49 2.62
CA GLU A 62 6.31 -0.38 2.02
C GLU A 62 7.80 -0.45 2.29
N VAL A 63 8.20 -0.66 3.56
CA VAL A 63 9.61 -0.75 3.95
C VAL A 63 10.25 -2.00 3.34
N HIS A 64 9.54 -3.13 3.30
CA HIS A 64 10.02 -4.34 2.65
C HIS A 64 10.18 -4.14 1.14
N THR A 65 9.26 -3.46 0.49
CA THR A 65 9.36 -3.08 -0.93
C THR A 65 10.58 -2.18 -1.18
N LEU A 66 10.83 -1.17 -0.33
CA LEU A 66 12.03 -0.33 -0.42
C LEU A 66 13.31 -1.14 -0.22
N LYS A 67 13.34 -2.06 0.76
CA LYS A 67 14.47 -2.98 0.96
C LYS A 67 14.78 -3.74 -0.33
N ARG A 68 13.78 -4.38 -0.93
CA ARG A 68 13.95 -5.14 -2.18
C ARG A 68 14.37 -4.25 -3.35
N PHE A 69 13.81 -3.04 -3.44
CA PHE A 69 14.23 -2.06 -4.44
C PHE A 69 15.70 -1.71 -4.33
N TYR A 70 16.21 -1.47 -3.12
CA TYR A 70 17.62 -1.13 -2.91
C TYR A 70 18.58 -2.31 -3.05
N GLU A 71 18.10 -3.54 -3.10
CA GLU A 71 18.86 -4.74 -3.43
C GLU A 71 19.00 -4.99 -4.95
N LEU A 72 18.25 -4.27 -5.79
CA LEU A 72 18.40 -4.36 -7.25
C LEU A 72 19.79 -3.84 -7.67
N GLY A 73 20.40 -4.50 -8.66
CA GLY A 73 21.72 -4.11 -9.18
C GLY A 73 21.70 -2.72 -9.81
N GLU A 74 20.77 -2.50 -10.75
CA GLU A 74 20.51 -1.20 -11.38
C GLU A 74 19.15 -0.68 -10.90
N LYS A 75 19.16 0.55 -10.39
CA LYS A 75 17.96 1.20 -9.84
C LYS A 75 17.65 2.48 -10.62
N PRO A 76 16.41 2.64 -11.11
CA PRO A 76 15.96 3.93 -11.62
C PRO A 76 15.98 5.00 -10.53
N ASN A 77 16.04 6.27 -10.94
CA ASN A 77 15.88 7.39 -10.01
C ASN A 77 14.47 7.38 -9.42
N THR A 78 14.35 7.52 -8.11
CA THR A 78 13.05 7.47 -7.41
C THR A 78 12.08 8.59 -7.86
N LYS A 79 12.58 9.72 -8.37
CA LYS A 79 11.76 10.78 -8.99
C LYS A 79 11.06 10.33 -10.29
N GLU A 80 11.56 9.27 -10.93
CA GLU A 80 10.98 8.69 -12.14
C GLU A 80 10.00 7.55 -11.84
N LEU A 81 9.74 7.30 -10.56
CA LEU A 81 8.96 6.17 -10.09
C LEU A 81 7.67 6.61 -9.39
N ILE A 82 6.69 5.70 -9.44
CA ILE A 82 5.45 5.74 -8.67
C ILE A 82 5.61 4.80 -7.49
N PHE A 83 5.25 5.25 -6.29
CA PHE A 83 5.13 4.39 -5.13
C PHE A 83 3.66 4.03 -4.90
N LEU A 84 3.34 2.75 -4.90
CA LEU A 84 1.99 2.22 -4.65
C LEU A 84 1.98 1.51 -3.31
N SER A 85 1.06 1.89 -2.42
CA SER A 85 0.79 1.20 -1.16
C SER A 85 -0.66 0.72 -1.15
N THR A 86 -0.90 -0.53 -0.72
CA THR A 86 -2.29 -1.03 -0.64
C THR A 86 -3.08 -0.32 0.46
N HIS A 87 -2.40 0.07 1.53
CA HIS A 87 -2.98 0.84 2.63
C HIS A 87 -2.20 2.15 2.78
N GLU A 88 -2.87 3.18 3.26
CA GLU A 88 -2.24 4.47 3.55
C GLU A 88 -1.05 4.23 4.50
N PRO A 89 0.18 4.66 4.12
CA PRO A 89 1.39 4.33 4.87
C PRO A 89 1.34 4.87 6.30
N CYS A 90 1.81 4.08 7.26
CA CYS A 90 2.02 4.55 8.62
C CYS A 90 3.14 5.61 8.67
N THR A 91 3.31 6.28 9.81
CA THR A 91 4.33 7.34 9.98
C THR A 91 5.76 6.87 9.69
N MET A 92 6.11 5.63 10.05
CA MET A 92 7.39 5.01 9.71
C MET A 92 7.56 4.86 8.19
N CYS A 93 6.54 4.31 7.52
CA CYS A 93 6.57 4.08 6.07
C CYS A 93 6.56 5.39 5.29
N MET A 94 5.77 6.41 5.70
CA MET A 94 5.82 7.75 5.09
C MET A 94 7.21 8.36 5.18
N SER A 95 7.87 8.24 6.34
CA SER A 95 9.25 8.72 6.54
C SER A 95 10.22 7.96 5.64
N ALA A 96 10.10 6.64 5.54
CA ALA A 96 10.97 5.82 4.67
C ALA A 96 10.80 6.19 3.18
N ILE A 97 9.57 6.37 2.69
CA ILE A 97 9.27 6.83 1.32
C ILE A 97 9.90 8.21 1.07
N THR A 98 9.79 9.12 2.05
CA THR A 98 10.40 10.47 1.99
C THR A 98 11.92 10.40 1.89
N TRP A 99 12.57 9.63 2.78
CA TRP A 99 14.03 9.46 2.79
C TRP A 99 14.55 8.76 1.54
N ALA A 100 13.76 7.84 0.95
CA ALA A 100 14.07 7.22 -0.33
C ALA A 100 13.94 8.19 -1.52
N GLY A 101 13.39 9.39 -1.33
CA GLY A 101 13.36 10.46 -2.32
C GLY A 101 12.21 10.35 -3.33
N PHE A 102 11.17 9.58 -3.06
CA PHE A 102 9.96 9.59 -3.89
C PHE A 102 9.24 10.94 -3.77
N ASP A 103 8.61 11.38 -4.85
CA ASP A 103 7.81 12.61 -4.91
C ASP A 103 6.30 12.35 -4.90
N ASN A 104 5.90 11.09 -4.72
CA ASN A 104 4.52 10.67 -4.72
C ASN A 104 4.33 9.34 -3.98
N PHE A 105 3.11 9.09 -3.51
CA PHE A 105 2.59 7.74 -3.28
C PHE A 105 1.08 7.67 -3.50
N TYR A 106 0.59 6.48 -3.85
CA TYR A 106 -0.82 6.18 -4.11
C TYR A 106 -1.28 5.12 -3.14
N SER A 107 -2.46 5.30 -2.54
CA SER A 107 -3.04 4.37 -1.57
C SER A 107 -4.40 3.88 -2.02
N PHE A 108 -4.73 2.62 -1.67
CA PHE A 108 -6.03 2.04 -1.97
C PHE A 108 -6.97 2.11 -0.76
N PHE A 109 -6.52 1.68 0.42
CA PHE A 109 -7.24 1.81 1.69
C PHE A 109 -6.70 3.00 2.49
N SER A 110 -7.59 3.68 3.23
CA SER A 110 -7.22 4.73 4.18
C SER A 110 -6.81 4.16 5.55
N HIS A 111 -6.29 5.02 6.45
CA HIS A 111 -6.06 4.65 7.85
C HIS A 111 -7.37 4.30 8.57
N GLU A 112 -8.48 4.96 8.22
CA GLU A 112 -9.80 4.64 8.73
C GLU A 112 -10.26 3.26 8.27
N ASP A 113 -10.05 2.90 7.01
CA ASP A 113 -10.32 1.55 6.51
C ASP A 113 -9.50 0.50 7.29
N SER A 114 -8.21 0.78 7.58
CA SER A 114 -7.35 -0.12 8.36
C SER A 114 -7.89 -0.34 9.77
N ARG A 115 -8.38 0.70 10.42
CA ARG A 115 -9.02 0.62 11.74
C ARG A 115 -10.36 -0.12 11.69
N ASP A 116 -11.25 0.27 10.77
CA ASP A 116 -12.67 -0.10 10.79
C ASP A 116 -12.92 -1.45 10.10
N ALA A 117 -12.28 -1.69 8.95
CA ALA A 117 -12.45 -2.92 8.19
C ALA A 117 -11.48 -4.03 8.61
N PHE A 118 -10.26 -3.68 9.03
CA PHE A 118 -9.20 -4.66 9.32
C PHE A 118 -8.88 -4.82 10.81
N ALA A 119 -9.48 -4.00 11.69
CA ALA A 119 -9.23 -3.97 13.12
C ALA A 119 -7.74 -3.79 13.46
N ILE A 120 -7.03 -2.93 12.73
CA ILE A 120 -5.64 -2.54 12.93
C ILE A 120 -5.58 -1.03 13.20
N PRO A 121 -5.75 -0.58 14.46
CA PRO A 121 -5.86 0.85 14.81
C PRO A 121 -4.52 1.53 15.09
N HIS A 122 -3.39 0.82 14.92
CA HIS A 122 -2.09 1.25 15.42
C HIS A 122 -1.60 2.54 14.76
N ASP A 123 -1.84 2.72 13.45
CA ASP A 123 -1.40 3.89 12.69
C ASP A 123 -2.02 5.17 13.23
N LEU A 124 -3.33 5.16 13.46
CA LEU A 124 -4.06 6.29 14.05
C LEU A 124 -3.63 6.54 15.50
N LYS A 125 -3.37 5.47 16.26
CA LYS A 125 -2.89 5.59 17.64
C LYS A 125 -1.49 6.20 17.70
N ILE A 126 -0.58 5.80 16.82
CA ILE A 126 0.77 6.38 16.73
C ILE A 126 0.69 7.86 16.34
N LEU A 127 -0.11 8.21 15.32
CA LEU A 127 -0.34 9.60 14.93
C LEU A 127 -0.76 10.45 16.14
N LYS A 128 -1.71 9.98 16.92
CA LYS A 128 -2.24 10.71 18.07
C LYS A 128 -1.25 10.76 19.24
N GLU A 129 -0.76 9.63 19.71
CA GLU A 129 0.04 9.53 20.94
C GLU A 129 1.47 10.03 20.77
N VAL A 130 2.09 9.82 19.58
CA VAL A 130 3.49 10.19 19.33
C VAL A 130 3.60 11.56 18.67
N PHE A 131 2.70 11.88 17.73
CA PHE A 131 2.80 13.10 16.91
C PHE A 131 1.76 14.18 17.27
N GLY A 132 0.77 13.85 18.10
CA GLY A 132 -0.30 14.80 18.48
C GLY A 132 -1.23 15.17 17.30
N LEU A 133 -1.34 14.30 16.29
CA LEU A 133 -2.16 14.53 15.10
C LEU A 133 -3.46 13.72 15.18
N GLU A 134 -4.57 14.36 14.80
CA GLU A 134 -5.83 13.66 14.57
C GLU A 134 -5.79 12.88 13.26
N PRO A 135 -6.71 11.89 13.03
CA PRO A 135 -6.80 11.14 11.80
C PRO A 135 -6.82 12.05 10.56
N GLY A 136 -5.95 11.76 9.58
CA GLY A 136 -5.80 12.61 8.38
C GLY A 136 -5.09 13.94 8.61
N GLY A 137 -4.55 14.20 9.81
CA GLY A 137 -3.93 15.48 10.19
C GLY A 137 -2.58 15.80 9.54
N TYR A 138 -1.97 14.86 8.84
CA TYR A 138 -0.74 15.12 8.08
C TYR A 138 -1.06 15.77 6.71
N ARG A 139 -0.07 16.49 6.16
CA ARG A 139 -0.23 17.18 4.88
C ARG A 139 -0.02 16.23 3.70
N ARG A 140 -1.03 16.01 2.88
CA ARG A 140 -0.99 15.17 1.67
C ARG A 140 -0.30 15.82 0.47
N ASN A 141 -0.12 17.14 0.53
CA ASN A 141 0.66 17.93 -0.42
C ASN A 141 1.68 18.72 0.41
N ASN A 142 2.96 18.47 0.20
CA ASN A 142 4.04 19.05 1.00
C ASN A 142 5.32 19.24 0.16
N ALA A 143 6.41 19.67 0.80
CA ALA A 143 7.67 19.95 0.12
C ALA A 143 8.37 18.71 -0.48
N PHE A 144 7.97 17.50 -0.09
CA PHE A 144 8.61 16.25 -0.50
C PHE A 144 7.80 15.50 -1.54
N TRP A 145 6.49 15.32 -1.30
CA TRP A 145 5.61 14.49 -2.13
C TRP A 145 4.14 14.95 -2.10
N ASN A 146 3.41 14.45 -3.08
CA ASN A 146 1.96 14.44 -3.10
C ASN A 146 1.45 13.01 -2.92
N SER A 147 0.43 12.83 -2.10
CA SER A 147 -0.25 11.54 -1.94
C SER A 147 -1.64 11.56 -2.53
N TYR A 148 -2.05 10.42 -3.07
CA TYR A 148 -3.31 10.26 -3.81
C TYR A 148 -4.03 8.99 -3.37
N PHE A 149 -5.36 9.01 -3.35
CA PHE A 149 -6.16 7.79 -3.28
C PHE A 149 -6.53 7.30 -4.66
N ILE A 150 -6.43 5.98 -4.86
CA ILE A 150 -6.82 5.35 -6.12
C ILE A 150 -8.32 5.55 -6.38
N ALA A 151 -9.15 5.59 -5.32
CA ALA A 151 -10.56 5.88 -5.44
C ALA A 151 -10.84 7.20 -6.18
N ASP A 152 -10.06 8.25 -5.92
CA ASP A 152 -10.21 9.54 -6.60
C ASP A 152 -9.86 9.44 -8.09
N LEU A 153 -8.84 8.64 -8.44
CA LEU A 153 -8.48 8.38 -9.84
C LEU A 153 -9.61 7.64 -10.56
N VAL A 154 -10.19 6.61 -9.91
CA VAL A 154 -11.33 5.86 -10.48
C VAL A 154 -12.55 6.76 -10.70
N GLU A 155 -12.84 7.65 -9.75
CA GLU A 155 -13.94 8.62 -9.91
C GLU A 155 -13.68 9.62 -11.05
N GLY A 156 -12.44 9.92 -11.36
CA GLY A 156 -12.03 10.79 -12.46
C GLY A 156 -12.14 10.16 -13.86
N GLU A 157 -12.33 8.85 -13.96
CA GLU A 157 -12.48 8.15 -15.24
C GLU A 157 -13.90 8.29 -15.82
N ASP A 158 -14.02 8.15 -17.13
CA ASP A 158 -15.32 8.12 -17.83
C ASP A 158 -15.84 6.69 -18.00
N ASP A 159 -17.17 6.54 -18.17
CA ASP A 159 -17.77 5.26 -18.56
C ASP A 159 -17.40 4.89 -20.01
N PRO A 160 -17.22 3.59 -20.30
CA PRO A 160 -17.49 2.43 -19.44
C PRO A 160 -16.32 2.03 -18.52
N LEU A 161 -15.17 2.71 -18.60
CA LEU A 161 -13.97 2.35 -17.82
C LEU A 161 -14.23 2.50 -16.31
N LYS A 162 -14.83 3.60 -15.87
CA LYS A 162 -15.20 3.82 -14.45
C LYS A 162 -15.98 2.65 -13.87
N THR A 163 -17.01 2.19 -14.57
CA THR A 163 -17.83 1.05 -14.14
C THR A 163 -16.99 -0.22 -14.00
N THR A 164 -16.08 -0.48 -14.94
CA THR A 164 -15.17 -1.63 -14.90
C THR A 164 -14.23 -1.55 -13.70
N LEU A 165 -13.62 -0.37 -13.46
CA LEU A 165 -12.68 -0.18 -12.34
C LEU A 165 -13.38 -0.22 -10.98
N LYS A 166 -14.63 0.25 -10.87
CA LYS A 166 -15.45 0.08 -9.66
C LYS A 166 -15.71 -1.40 -9.34
N ALA A 167 -15.99 -2.20 -10.35
CA ALA A 167 -16.15 -3.65 -10.18
C ALA A 167 -14.84 -4.31 -9.73
N GLN A 168 -13.69 -3.92 -10.31
CA GLN A 168 -12.37 -4.39 -9.89
C GLN A 168 -12.05 -3.95 -8.45
N THR A 169 -12.30 -2.71 -8.10
CA THR A 169 -12.17 -2.19 -6.72
C THR A 169 -12.96 -3.04 -5.72
N ALA A 170 -14.20 -3.39 -6.05
CA ALA A 170 -15.05 -4.23 -5.19
C ALA A 170 -14.47 -5.63 -5.00
N ARG A 171 -13.93 -6.26 -6.05
CA ARG A 171 -13.28 -7.58 -5.95
C ARG A 171 -12.03 -7.54 -5.07
N ILE A 172 -11.19 -6.51 -5.25
CA ILE A 172 -9.99 -6.33 -4.44
C ILE A 172 -10.38 -6.16 -2.96
N LYS A 173 -11.37 -5.32 -2.65
CA LYS A 173 -11.85 -5.12 -1.28
C LYS A 173 -12.33 -6.44 -0.66
N ALA A 174 -13.15 -7.21 -1.36
CA ALA A 174 -13.62 -8.51 -0.88
C ALA A 174 -12.47 -9.50 -0.59
N ALA A 175 -11.45 -9.54 -1.46
CA ALA A 175 -10.28 -10.39 -1.23
C ALA A 175 -9.48 -9.96 0.01
N TYR A 176 -9.34 -8.65 0.27
CA TYR A 176 -8.67 -8.15 1.48
C TYR A 176 -9.49 -8.38 2.75
N ASP A 177 -10.82 -8.34 2.69
CA ASP A 177 -11.70 -8.70 3.82
C ASP A 177 -11.49 -10.16 4.23
N ASP A 178 -11.38 -11.08 3.26
CA ASP A 178 -11.07 -12.49 3.51
C ASP A 178 -9.67 -12.68 4.12
N LEU A 179 -8.66 -11.96 3.62
CA LEU A 179 -7.30 -11.97 4.16
C LEU A 179 -7.26 -11.40 5.58
N SER A 180 -7.98 -10.31 5.84
CA SER A 180 -8.08 -9.73 7.18
C SER A 180 -8.71 -10.71 8.16
N THR A 181 -9.79 -11.39 7.76
CA THR A 181 -10.44 -12.42 8.58
C THR A 181 -9.46 -13.55 8.91
N SER A 182 -8.69 -14.01 7.92
CA SER A 182 -7.68 -15.06 8.10
C SER A 182 -6.58 -14.61 9.07
N TYR A 183 -6.05 -13.38 8.89
CA TYR A 183 -5.05 -12.81 9.79
C TYR A 183 -5.58 -12.68 11.22
N GLN A 184 -6.75 -12.08 11.42
CA GLN A 184 -7.34 -11.87 12.75
C GLN A 184 -7.57 -13.20 13.50
N SER A 185 -7.87 -14.28 12.78
CA SER A 185 -8.06 -15.61 13.38
C SER A 185 -6.76 -16.27 13.82
N SER A 186 -5.62 -15.90 13.27
CA SER A 186 -4.32 -16.55 13.49
C SER A 186 -3.29 -15.69 14.23
N LYS A 187 -3.51 -14.39 14.37
CA LYS A 187 -2.52 -13.43 14.89
C LYS A 187 -2.02 -13.72 16.31
N SER A 188 -2.84 -14.37 17.14
CA SER A 188 -2.43 -14.76 18.50
C SER A 188 -1.34 -15.83 18.55
N GLY A 189 -1.04 -16.44 17.41
CA GLY A 189 -0.01 -17.49 17.29
C GLY A 189 1.38 -16.97 16.92
N ASN A 190 1.60 -15.64 16.84
CA ASN A 190 2.89 -15.04 16.49
C ASN A 190 3.31 -13.95 17.50
N ASP A 191 4.60 -13.60 17.48
CA ASP A 191 5.22 -12.64 18.38
C ASP A 191 5.42 -11.25 17.72
N ILE A 192 4.65 -10.90 16.70
CA ILE A 192 4.75 -9.58 16.06
C ILE A 192 4.32 -8.51 17.07
N PRO A 193 5.17 -7.50 17.37
CA PRO A 193 4.78 -6.37 18.21
C PRO A 193 3.59 -5.62 17.60
N LEU A 194 2.70 -5.09 18.42
CA LEU A 194 1.46 -4.42 17.98
C LEU A 194 0.61 -5.30 17.04
N ASN A 195 0.38 -6.51 17.47
CA ASN A 195 -0.39 -7.53 16.75
C ASN A 195 -1.91 -7.49 17.07
#